data_b8f0358f7bd06dc10b213c3a6c5e8412
#
_entry.id   b8f0358f7bd06dc10b213c3a6c5e8412
#
_cell.length_a   1.000
_cell.length_b   1.000
_cell.length_c   1.000
_cell.angle_alpha   90.00
_cell.angle_beta   90.00
_cell.angle_gamma   90.00
#
_symmetry.space_group_name_H-M   'P 1'
#
loop_
_entity.id
_entity.type
_entity.pdbx_description
1 polymer ?
#
loop_
_entity_poly.entity_id
_entity_poly.type
_entity_poly.pdbx_seq_one_letter_code
_entity_poly.pdbx_strand_id
1 'polypeptide(L)'
;MRVETMPTKESTERALRSYLTSVKEDLMTGVSHMIPFVTIGGIFLALAYASASVFGSVESVFEATGTLGWFLAQIGNAGLAIMVPILGAYIAYAIADRPGLAPGFLLSYIIQQGNVLQAAGNVVGISGGEAGAGYLGALIAGLLAGYVARWLKQRNVPEFIKPMMPVLIVPVLTMAILSPVVILVLGVPVAVANAGLTSFLEGMQGSQALLVGAILGAMMAIDMGGPVNKVAYVFSVGLITEQIYQPMAAVMIAGMIPPLGLALSNFIAPQKYTVEMYENAKSAVPLGFSFITEGAIPYGAADPLRVIPAIVAGSAVGGAASMAFDVSMPAPHGGIFVIPLSNQPFMFLGCIVLGTLVTAVLATVLKPDFDVTVADLENETTETAGSPSD
;
A
#
# COMPACT_ATOMS: atom_id res chain seq x y z
N MET A 1 34.34 32.85 -25.14
CA MET A 1 33.08 32.26 -25.65
C MET A 1 33.15 30.76 -25.38
N ARG A 2 32.50 30.25 -24.32
CA ARG A 2 32.42 28.80 -24.07
C ARG A 2 31.32 28.27 -25.02
N VAL A 3 31.72 27.41 -25.93
CA VAL A 3 30.76 26.65 -26.74
C VAL A 3 30.08 25.69 -25.80
N GLU A 4 28.81 25.94 -25.41
CA GLU A 4 27.97 24.97 -24.74
C GLU A 4 27.75 23.83 -25.74
N THR A 5 28.39 22.70 -25.48
CA THR A 5 28.13 21.46 -26.23
C THR A 5 26.70 21.04 -25.98
N MET A 6 25.91 20.89 -27.02
CA MET A 6 24.55 20.34 -26.91
C MET A 6 24.58 18.98 -26.20
N PRO A 7 23.63 18.72 -25.27
CA PRO A 7 23.59 17.46 -24.55
C PRO A 7 23.45 16.30 -25.54
N THR A 8 24.28 15.30 -25.40
CA THR A 8 24.23 14.08 -26.21
C THR A 8 22.94 13.31 -25.88
N LYS A 9 22.37 12.55 -26.83
CA LYS A 9 21.19 11.72 -26.64
C LYS A 9 21.32 10.83 -25.38
N GLU A 10 22.51 10.28 -25.16
CA GLU A 10 22.85 9.43 -24.02
C GLU A 10 22.82 10.19 -22.68
N SER A 11 23.30 11.44 -22.65
CA SER A 11 23.23 12.29 -21.46
C SER A 11 21.78 12.69 -21.11
N THR A 12 20.97 12.91 -22.12
CA THR A 12 19.53 13.22 -21.94
C THR A 12 18.75 12.01 -21.42
N GLU A 13 19.02 10.81 -21.95
CA GLU A 13 18.41 9.57 -21.47
C GLU A 13 18.79 9.25 -20.03
N ARG A 14 20.05 9.44 -19.65
CA ARG A 14 20.50 9.26 -18.25
C ARG A 14 19.84 10.27 -17.30
N ALA A 15 19.73 11.53 -17.70
CA ALA A 15 19.06 12.56 -16.92
C ALA A 15 17.56 12.26 -16.74
N LEU A 16 16.89 11.81 -17.80
CA LEU A 16 15.48 11.41 -17.73
C LEU A 16 15.27 10.19 -16.80
N ARG A 17 16.11 9.17 -16.91
CA ARG A 17 16.05 8.00 -16.02
C ARG A 17 16.27 8.38 -14.55
N SER A 18 17.27 9.21 -14.26
CA SER A 18 17.54 9.73 -12.92
C SER A 18 16.36 10.51 -12.36
N TYR A 19 15.74 11.37 -13.17
CA TYR A 19 14.54 12.12 -12.77
C TYR A 19 13.35 11.21 -12.47
N LEU A 20 13.06 10.24 -13.34
CA LEU A 20 11.97 9.28 -13.13
C LEU A 20 12.20 8.42 -11.88
N THR A 21 13.45 8.05 -11.61
CA THR A 21 13.81 7.32 -10.38
C THR A 21 13.56 8.18 -9.15
N SER A 22 13.97 9.45 -9.15
CA SER A 22 13.70 10.37 -8.04
C SER A 22 12.20 10.57 -7.80
N VAL A 23 11.41 10.79 -8.85
CA VAL A 23 9.94 10.92 -8.72
C VAL A 23 9.33 9.66 -8.11
N LYS A 24 9.78 8.47 -8.53
CA LYS A 24 9.33 7.21 -7.95
C LYS A 24 9.68 7.12 -6.45
N GLU A 25 10.90 7.50 -6.06
CA GLU A 25 11.34 7.48 -4.66
C GLU A 25 10.52 8.45 -3.80
N ASP A 26 10.24 9.65 -4.31
CA ASP A 26 9.40 10.65 -3.64
C ASP A 26 7.97 10.12 -3.42
N LEU A 27 7.36 9.52 -4.44
CA LEU A 27 6.04 8.89 -4.34
C LEU A 27 6.04 7.74 -3.33
N MET A 28 7.06 6.89 -3.36
CA MET A 28 7.19 5.76 -2.43
C MET A 28 7.39 6.20 -0.98
N THR A 29 8.06 7.33 -0.77
CA THR A 29 8.20 7.95 0.56
C THR A 29 6.84 8.35 1.11
N GLY A 30 6.00 8.99 0.31
CA GLY A 30 4.62 9.32 0.69
C GLY A 30 3.81 8.10 1.10
N VAL A 31 3.86 7.05 0.29
CA VAL A 31 3.17 5.77 0.56
C VAL A 31 3.65 5.14 1.87
N SER A 32 4.97 5.06 2.07
CA SER A 32 5.54 4.42 3.26
C SER A 32 5.11 5.12 4.56
N HIS A 33 5.01 6.45 4.54
CA HIS A 33 4.56 7.22 5.70
C HIS A 33 3.04 7.16 5.91
N MET A 34 2.26 6.89 4.87
CA MET A 34 0.81 6.70 4.96
C MET A 34 0.46 5.37 5.65
N ILE A 35 1.23 4.31 5.44
CA ILE A 35 0.93 2.95 5.93
C ILE A 35 0.60 2.89 7.42
N PRO A 36 1.34 3.50 8.36
CA PRO A 36 0.99 3.44 9.78
C PRO A 36 -0.39 4.00 10.11
N PHE A 37 -0.80 5.10 9.47
CA PHE A 37 -2.13 5.71 9.68
C PHE A 37 -3.24 4.78 9.23
N VAL A 38 -3.05 4.18 8.08
CA VAL A 38 -3.93 3.19 7.48
C VAL A 38 -4.03 1.93 8.33
N THR A 39 -2.89 1.43 8.85
CA THR A 39 -2.85 0.24 9.71
C THR A 39 -3.58 0.49 11.03
N ILE A 40 -3.32 1.64 11.69
CA ILE A 40 -4.05 2.04 12.90
C ILE A 40 -5.55 2.13 12.57
N GLY A 41 -5.91 2.83 11.49
CA GLY A 41 -7.30 2.98 11.06
C GLY A 41 -8.02 1.65 10.91
N GLY A 42 -7.43 0.72 10.16
CA GLY A 42 -7.99 -0.62 9.92
C GLY A 42 -8.12 -1.46 11.18
N ILE A 43 -7.07 -1.51 12.01
CA ILE A 43 -7.08 -2.31 13.26
C ILE A 43 -8.12 -1.77 14.25
N PHE A 44 -8.19 -0.44 14.43
CA PHE A 44 -9.17 0.15 15.35
C PHE A 44 -10.62 -0.03 14.88
N LEU A 45 -10.87 0.02 13.57
CA LEU A 45 -12.18 -0.38 13.02
C LEU A 45 -12.48 -1.85 13.29
N ALA A 46 -11.54 -2.76 13.07
CA ALA A 46 -11.74 -4.17 13.35
C ALA A 46 -12.07 -4.43 14.83
N LEU A 47 -11.36 -3.76 15.74
CA LEU A 47 -11.63 -3.80 17.18
C LEU A 47 -13.00 -3.22 17.53
N ALA A 48 -13.44 -2.17 16.84
CA ALA A 48 -14.78 -1.60 17.00
C ALA A 48 -15.85 -2.63 16.68
N TYR A 49 -15.76 -3.30 15.52
CA TYR A 49 -16.69 -4.36 15.13
C TYR A 49 -16.61 -5.59 16.06
N ALA A 50 -15.40 -5.98 16.49
CA ALA A 50 -15.24 -7.07 17.44
C ALA A 50 -15.90 -6.75 18.80
N SER A 51 -15.78 -5.49 19.27
CA SER A 51 -16.46 -5.06 20.51
C SER A 51 -17.97 -5.08 20.38
N ALA A 52 -18.51 -4.73 19.23
CA ALA A 52 -19.95 -4.77 18.96
C ALA A 52 -20.51 -6.19 18.92
N SER A 53 -19.76 -7.15 18.40
CA SER A 53 -20.17 -8.56 18.41
C SER A 53 -20.28 -9.17 19.81
N VAL A 54 -19.55 -8.59 20.79
CA VAL A 54 -19.55 -9.04 22.20
C VAL A 54 -20.57 -8.29 23.04
N PHE A 55 -20.75 -6.99 22.81
CA PHE A 55 -21.53 -6.09 23.68
C PHE A 55 -22.78 -5.49 23.04
N GLY A 56 -23.08 -5.78 21.77
CA GLY A 56 -24.23 -5.24 21.08
C GLY A 56 -24.34 -5.65 19.61
N SER A 57 -25.21 -5.01 18.82
CA SER A 57 -25.33 -5.26 17.39
C SER A 57 -24.25 -4.51 16.60
N VAL A 58 -23.78 -5.10 15.50
CA VAL A 58 -22.76 -4.51 14.60
C VAL A 58 -23.22 -3.16 14.02
N GLU A 59 -24.53 -3.00 13.78
CA GLU A 59 -25.14 -1.75 13.30
C GLU A 59 -24.99 -0.60 14.29
N SER A 60 -24.89 -0.89 15.60
CA SER A 60 -24.79 0.12 16.65
C SER A 60 -23.41 0.76 16.80
N VAL A 61 -22.35 0.23 16.16
CA VAL A 61 -20.96 0.72 16.35
C VAL A 61 -20.80 2.20 16.01
N PHE A 62 -21.51 2.66 14.98
CA PHE A 62 -21.45 4.06 14.53
C PHE A 62 -22.54 4.94 15.17
N GLU A 63 -23.62 4.36 15.65
CA GLU A 63 -24.80 5.07 16.16
C GLU A 63 -24.83 5.18 17.68
N ALA A 64 -24.34 4.15 18.39
CA ALA A 64 -24.34 4.13 19.86
C ALA A 64 -23.22 4.98 20.46
N THR A 65 -23.40 6.29 20.43
CA THR A 65 -22.42 7.27 20.96
C THR A 65 -22.05 6.96 22.42
N GLY A 66 -20.76 7.10 22.73
CA GLY A 66 -20.23 6.91 24.09
C GLY A 66 -19.92 5.45 24.46
N THR A 67 -20.16 4.49 23.57
CA THR A 67 -19.70 3.10 23.76
C THR A 67 -18.24 2.91 23.39
N LEU A 68 -17.59 1.87 23.92
CA LEU A 68 -16.23 1.52 23.53
C LEU A 68 -16.10 1.31 22.01
N GLY A 69 -17.05 0.59 21.40
CA GLY A 69 -17.08 0.35 19.96
C GLY A 69 -17.12 1.67 19.17
N TRP A 70 -17.96 2.61 19.60
CA TRP A 70 -18.03 3.93 18.97
C TRP A 70 -16.70 4.70 19.04
N PHE A 71 -16.04 4.74 20.21
CA PHE A 71 -14.74 5.41 20.33
C PHE A 71 -13.67 4.76 19.45
N LEU A 72 -13.61 3.43 19.42
CA LEU A 72 -12.70 2.70 18.56
C LEU A 72 -12.98 2.98 17.07
N ALA A 73 -14.24 3.04 16.68
CA ALA A 73 -14.65 3.39 15.31
C ALA A 73 -14.24 4.82 14.93
N GLN A 74 -14.38 5.78 15.84
CA GLN A 74 -13.93 7.17 15.59
C GLN A 74 -12.43 7.25 15.36
N ILE A 75 -11.61 6.53 16.15
CA ILE A 75 -10.16 6.45 15.95
C ILE A 75 -9.85 5.82 14.59
N GLY A 76 -10.51 4.70 14.29
CA GLY A 76 -10.33 4.00 13.02
C GLY A 76 -10.66 4.89 11.81
N ASN A 77 -11.82 5.52 11.82
CA ASN A 77 -12.26 6.44 10.76
C ASN A 77 -11.32 7.63 10.61
N ALA A 78 -10.83 8.21 11.73
CA ALA A 78 -9.87 9.30 11.67
C ALA A 78 -8.56 8.89 10.96
N GLY A 79 -8.04 7.70 11.25
CA GLY A 79 -6.85 7.15 10.58
C GLY A 79 -7.05 7.00 9.07
N LEU A 80 -8.20 6.48 8.64
CA LEU A 80 -8.52 6.30 7.21
C LEU A 80 -8.80 7.65 6.52
N ALA A 81 -9.48 8.58 7.17
CA ALA A 81 -9.85 9.87 6.57
C ALA A 81 -8.62 10.73 6.23
N ILE A 82 -7.54 10.63 7.02
CA ILE A 82 -6.34 11.44 6.80
C ILE A 82 -5.28 10.73 5.93
N MET A 83 -5.50 9.47 5.51
CA MET A 83 -4.48 8.71 4.79
C MET A 83 -4.03 9.38 3.49
N VAL A 84 -4.97 9.92 2.70
CA VAL A 84 -4.69 10.56 1.42
C VAL A 84 -4.03 11.95 1.59
N PRO A 85 -4.46 12.82 2.51
CA PRO A 85 -3.71 14.02 2.88
C PRO A 85 -2.29 13.74 3.38
N ILE A 86 -2.08 12.71 4.18
CA ILE A 86 -0.76 12.27 4.64
C ILE A 86 0.12 11.84 3.47
N LEU A 87 -0.42 11.10 2.51
CA LEU A 87 0.30 10.74 1.30
C LEU A 87 0.88 11.98 0.60
N GLY A 88 0.04 12.96 0.27
CA GLY A 88 0.48 14.18 -0.42
C GLY A 88 1.45 15.02 0.41
N ALA A 89 1.25 15.07 1.75
CA ALA A 89 2.16 15.74 2.67
C ALA A 89 3.58 15.17 2.60
N TYR A 90 3.72 13.85 2.66
CA TYR A 90 5.02 13.19 2.69
C TYR A 90 5.68 13.06 1.33
N ILE A 91 4.92 13.07 0.23
CA ILE A 91 5.49 13.28 -1.12
C ILE A 91 6.14 14.67 -1.20
N ALA A 92 5.42 15.70 -0.81
CA ALA A 92 5.95 17.07 -0.82
C ALA A 92 7.11 17.27 0.19
N TYR A 93 7.08 16.55 1.31
CA TYR A 93 8.18 16.52 2.28
C TYR A 93 9.44 15.86 1.69
N ALA A 94 9.30 14.74 0.99
CA ALA A 94 10.43 14.08 0.34
C ALA A 94 11.16 15.01 -0.65
N ILE A 95 10.41 15.86 -1.36
CA ILE A 95 10.95 16.78 -2.37
C ILE A 95 11.54 18.07 -1.75
N ALA A 96 10.87 18.65 -0.74
CA ALA A 96 11.16 20.01 -0.25
C ALA A 96 11.45 20.09 1.25
N ASP A 97 11.48 18.98 1.98
CA ASP A 97 11.53 18.92 3.44
C ASP A 97 10.33 19.59 4.12
N ARG A 98 10.51 20.12 5.34
CA ARG A 98 9.47 20.74 6.17
C ARG A 98 8.60 21.76 5.45
N PRO A 99 9.11 22.68 4.61
CA PRO A 99 8.26 23.66 3.93
C PRO A 99 7.22 23.06 2.97
N GLY A 100 7.47 21.87 2.42
CA GLY A 100 6.54 21.17 1.51
C GLY A 100 5.39 20.49 2.21
N LEU A 101 5.58 20.07 3.47
CA LEU A 101 4.65 19.19 4.18
C LEU A 101 3.24 19.78 4.31
N ALA A 102 3.11 20.99 4.81
CA ALA A 102 1.81 21.62 5.01
C ALA A 102 1.06 21.90 3.69
N PRO A 103 1.70 22.46 2.64
CA PRO A 103 1.05 22.61 1.34
C PRO A 103 0.63 21.29 0.72
N GLY A 104 1.49 20.25 0.78
CA GLY A 104 1.17 18.91 0.30
C GLY A 104 -0.05 18.32 0.99
N PHE A 105 -0.13 18.46 2.32
CA PHE A 105 -1.29 18.02 3.10
C PHE A 105 -2.57 18.75 2.69
N LEU A 106 -2.54 20.09 2.72
CA LEU A 106 -3.73 20.90 2.52
C LEU A 106 -4.28 20.80 1.08
N LEU A 107 -3.41 20.82 0.07
CA LEU A 107 -3.83 20.62 -1.32
C LEU A 107 -4.43 19.23 -1.54
N SER A 108 -3.83 18.19 -0.98
CA SER A 108 -4.35 16.84 -1.08
C SER A 108 -5.64 16.63 -0.29
N TYR A 109 -5.85 17.38 0.79
CA TYR A 109 -7.09 17.36 1.54
C TYR A 109 -8.23 18.06 0.78
N ILE A 110 -7.97 19.25 0.25
CA ILE A 110 -9.02 20.08 -0.37
C ILE A 110 -9.55 19.48 -1.67
N ILE A 111 -8.71 18.82 -2.46
CA ILE A 111 -9.14 18.20 -3.73
C ILE A 111 -9.93 16.89 -3.55
N GLN A 112 -9.98 16.34 -2.34
CA GLN A 112 -10.88 15.24 -2.01
C GLN A 112 -12.29 15.70 -1.69
N GLN A 113 -12.47 16.99 -1.42
CA GLN A 113 -13.77 17.54 -1.09
C GLN A 113 -14.61 17.72 -2.34
N GLY A 114 -15.55 16.77 -2.57
CA GLY A 114 -16.41 16.76 -3.74
C GLY A 114 -17.19 18.08 -3.94
N ASN A 115 -17.67 18.69 -2.85
CA ASN A 115 -18.34 20.00 -2.91
C ASN A 115 -17.43 21.12 -3.43
N VAL A 116 -16.13 21.09 -3.14
CA VAL A 116 -15.16 22.06 -3.64
C VAL A 116 -14.91 21.86 -5.13
N LEU A 117 -14.71 20.61 -5.56
CA LEU A 117 -14.46 20.31 -6.97
C LEU A 117 -15.71 20.47 -7.84
N GLN A 118 -16.89 20.20 -7.31
CA GLN A 118 -18.16 20.49 -7.99
C GLN A 118 -18.32 22.01 -8.21
N ALA A 119 -18.04 22.80 -7.17
CA ALA A 119 -18.05 24.27 -7.30
C ALA A 119 -17.01 24.76 -8.31
N ALA A 120 -15.80 24.16 -8.29
CA ALA A 120 -14.76 24.47 -9.28
C ALA A 120 -15.19 24.11 -10.71
N GLY A 121 -15.82 22.94 -10.89
CA GLY A 121 -16.38 22.50 -12.17
C GLY A 121 -17.39 23.50 -12.74
N ASN A 122 -18.28 24.01 -11.88
CA ASN A 122 -19.25 25.02 -12.28
C ASN A 122 -18.56 26.33 -12.73
N VAL A 123 -17.44 26.71 -12.10
CA VAL A 123 -16.67 27.91 -12.49
C VAL A 123 -15.98 27.71 -13.85
N VAL A 124 -15.42 26.55 -14.13
CA VAL A 124 -14.68 26.28 -15.36
C VAL A 124 -15.55 25.69 -16.48
N GLY A 125 -16.83 25.45 -16.23
CA GLY A 125 -17.77 24.90 -17.21
C GLY A 125 -17.59 23.41 -17.51
N ILE A 126 -17.03 22.65 -16.59
CA ILE A 126 -16.84 21.20 -16.70
C ILE A 126 -17.74 20.50 -15.69
N SER A 127 -18.64 19.63 -16.16
CA SER A 127 -19.47 18.79 -15.31
C SER A 127 -18.65 17.67 -14.68
N GLY A 128 -18.79 17.46 -13.37
CA GLY A 128 -18.09 16.41 -12.62
C GLY A 128 -17.43 16.95 -11.36
N GLY A 129 -16.67 16.11 -10.67
CA GLY A 129 -15.97 16.49 -9.45
C GLY A 129 -16.70 16.13 -8.17
N GLU A 130 -17.92 15.57 -8.25
CA GLU A 130 -18.73 15.21 -7.07
C GLU A 130 -18.04 14.18 -6.16
N ALA A 131 -17.31 13.23 -6.74
CA ALA A 131 -16.56 12.21 -6.02
C ALA A 131 -15.21 12.70 -5.46
N GLY A 132 -14.76 13.93 -5.84
CA GLY A 132 -13.41 14.37 -5.53
C GLY A 132 -12.35 13.79 -6.48
N ALA A 133 -11.10 14.27 -6.34
CA ALA A 133 -10.00 13.81 -7.16
C ALA A 133 -9.27 12.58 -6.60
N GLY A 134 -9.71 12.08 -5.44
CA GLY A 134 -9.26 10.86 -4.79
C GLY A 134 -7.74 10.77 -4.61
N TYR A 135 -7.27 9.53 -4.61
CA TYR A 135 -5.85 9.21 -4.44
C TYR A 135 -4.96 9.78 -5.56
N LEU A 136 -5.41 9.72 -6.83
CA LEU A 136 -4.67 10.24 -7.97
C LEU A 136 -4.43 11.75 -7.84
N GLY A 137 -5.46 12.47 -7.39
CA GLY A 137 -5.35 13.90 -7.11
C GLY A 137 -4.29 14.21 -6.07
N ALA A 138 -4.23 13.44 -5.00
CA ALA A 138 -3.23 13.64 -3.95
C ALA A 138 -1.80 13.37 -4.41
N LEU A 139 -1.57 12.37 -5.26
CA LEU A 139 -0.25 12.12 -5.85
C LEU A 139 0.23 13.35 -6.65
N ILE A 140 -0.64 13.89 -7.51
CA ILE A 140 -0.33 15.07 -8.32
C ILE A 140 -0.14 16.31 -7.44
N ALA A 141 -1.04 16.55 -6.49
CA ALA A 141 -0.98 17.69 -5.60
C ALA A 141 0.28 17.68 -4.72
N GLY A 142 0.65 16.50 -4.19
CA GLY A 142 1.86 16.31 -3.39
C GLY A 142 3.14 16.60 -4.18
N LEU A 143 3.24 16.07 -5.42
CA LEU A 143 4.37 16.34 -6.30
C LEU A 143 4.48 17.83 -6.62
N LEU A 144 3.39 18.46 -7.05
CA LEU A 144 3.38 19.89 -7.37
C LEU A 144 3.73 20.76 -6.16
N ALA A 145 3.17 20.45 -4.98
CA ALA A 145 3.49 21.15 -3.73
C ALA A 145 4.97 21.05 -3.40
N GLY A 146 5.54 19.84 -3.52
CA GLY A 146 6.96 19.62 -3.29
C GLY A 146 7.86 20.40 -4.25
N TYR A 147 7.59 20.31 -5.56
CA TYR A 147 8.43 21.01 -6.55
C TYR A 147 8.33 22.53 -6.44
N VAL A 148 7.13 23.10 -6.23
CA VAL A 148 6.97 24.55 -6.06
C VAL A 148 7.60 25.02 -4.75
N ALA A 149 7.41 24.27 -3.64
CA ALA A 149 8.06 24.59 -2.37
C ALA A 149 9.59 24.53 -2.47
N ARG A 150 10.14 23.52 -3.15
CA ARG A 150 11.58 23.39 -3.43
C ARG A 150 12.09 24.56 -4.27
N TRP A 151 11.35 24.94 -5.32
CA TRP A 151 11.71 26.08 -6.17
C TRP A 151 11.73 27.40 -5.37
N LEU A 152 10.75 27.64 -4.51
CA LEU A 152 10.72 28.82 -3.62
C LEU A 152 11.83 28.79 -2.58
N LYS A 153 12.12 27.63 -1.97
CA LYS A 153 13.19 27.42 -0.98
C LYS A 153 14.57 27.80 -1.53
N GLN A 154 14.79 27.58 -2.83
CA GLN A 154 16.07 27.86 -3.49
C GLN A 154 16.26 29.33 -3.88
N ARG A 155 15.30 30.23 -3.62
CA ARG A 155 15.40 31.65 -3.95
C ARG A 155 16.31 32.39 -2.99
N ASN A 156 17.19 33.22 -3.53
CA ASN A 156 18.00 34.11 -2.73
C ASN A 156 17.15 35.23 -2.16
N VAL A 157 17.11 35.32 -0.84
CA VAL A 157 16.36 36.35 -0.10
C VAL A 157 17.29 37.05 0.89
N PRO A 158 16.99 38.30 1.26
CA PRO A 158 17.75 39.03 2.31
C PRO A 158 17.82 38.23 3.62
N GLU A 159 18.90 38.41 4.39
CA GLU A 159 19.17 37.60 5.58
C GLU A 159 18.07 37.66 6.64
N PHE A 160 17.46 38.82 6.81
CA PHE A 160 16.37 39.00 7.79
C PHE A 160 15.09 38.22 7.44
N ILE A 161 14.91 37.82 6.16
CA ILE A 161 13.77 37.03 5.70
C ILE A 161 14.06 35.52 5.79
N LYS A 162 15.33 35.10 5.71
CA LYS A 162 15.72 33.68 5.70
C LYS A 162 15.05 32.82 6.79
N PRO A 163 14.96 33.25 8.06
CA PRO A 163 14.32 32.45 9.11
C PRO A 163 12.82 32.22 8.86
N MET A 164 12.14 33.14 8.16
CA MET A 164 10.71 33.05 7.85
C MET A 164 10.42 32.15 6.64
N MET A 165 11.42 31.89 5.79
CA MET A 165 11.26 31.12 4.55
C MET A 165 10.62 29.75 4.79
N PRO A 166 11.15 28.86 5.68
CA PRO A 166 10.65 27.51 5.81
C PRO A 166 9.29 27.40 6.54
N VAL A 167 8.95 28.39 7.36
CA VAL A 167 7.77 28.29 8.25
C VAL A 167 6.58 29.07 7.69
N LEU A 168 6.81 30.21 7.05
CA LEU A 168 5.74 31.10 6.62
C LEU A 168 5.76 31.32 5.10
N ILE A 169 6.87 31.79 4.54
CA ILE A 169 6.89 32.30 3.16
C ILE A 169 6.71 31.16 2.15
N VAL A 170 7.51 30.11 2.24
CA VAL A 170 7.43 29.00 1.28
C VAL A 170 6.07 28.28 1.38
N PRO A 171 5.56 27.88 2.56
CA PRO A 171 4.26 27.22 2.63
C PRO A 171 3.12 28.10 2.10
N VAL A 172 3.04 29.36 2.51
CA VAL A 172 1.94 30.26 2.12
C VAL A 172 1.98 30.57 0.63
N LEU A 173 3.17 30.89 0.07
CA LEU A 173 3.28 31.16 -1.38
C LEU A 173 3.03 29.90 -2.21
N THR A 174 3.46 28.72 -1.75
CA THR A 174 3.14 27.45 -2.43
C THR A 174 1.64 27.26 -2.51
N MET A 175 0.92 27.48 -1.42
CA MET A 175 -0.54 27.41 -1.41
C MET A 175 -1.18 28.46 -2.31
N ALA A 176 -0.74 29.72 -2.25
CA ALA A 176 -1.29 30.81 -3.07
C ALA A 176 -1.11 30.55 -4.58
N ILE A 177 0.03 30.00 -4.98
CA ILE A 177 0.32 29.67 -6.38
C ILE A 177 -0.48 28.44 -6.84
N LEU A 178 -0.51 27.39 -6.02
CA LEU A 178 -1.03 26.09 -6.44
C LEU A 178 -2.52 25.90 -6.20
N SER A 179 -3.14 26.57 -5.22
CA SER A 179 -4.58 26.36 -4.97
C SER A 179 -5.44 26.58 -6.21
N PRO A 180 -5.32 27.69 -6.95
CA PRO A 180 -6.12 27.89 -8.16
C PRO A 180 -5.80 26.84 -9.24
N VAL A 181 -4.52 26.47 -9.39
CA VAL A 181 -4.10 25.47 -10.38
C VAL A 181 -4.64 24.09 -10.03
N VAL A 182 -4.46 23.67 -8.78
CA VAL A 182 -4.86 22.33 -8.32
C VAL A 182 -6.38 22.20 -8.25
N ILE A 183 -7.10 23.23 -7.81
CA ILE A 183 -8.56 23.16 -7.65
C ILE A 183 -9.26 23.37 -9.01
N LEU A 184 -8.93 24.44 -9.75
CA LEU A 184 -9.69 24.82 -10.96
C LEU A 184 -9.21 24.12 -12.23
N VAL A 185 -7.89 23.86 -12.35
CA VAL A 185 -7.32 23.32 -13.60
C VAL A 185 -7.14 21.82 -13.54
N LEU A 186 -6.64 21.26 -12.42
CA LEU A 186 -6.31 19.84 -12.31
C LEU A 186 -7.38 19.04 -11.60
N GLY A 187 -7.99 19.59 -10.55
CA GLY A 187 -8.89 18.84 -9.67
C GLY A 187 -10.08 18.23 -10.41
N VAL A 188 -10.77 19.02 -11.21
CA VAL A 188 -11.97 18.56 -11.94
C VAL A 188 -11.62 17.51 -13.00
N PRO A 189 -10.65 17.72 -13.92
CA PRO A 189 -10.25 16.67 -14.86
C PRO A 189 -9.77 15.38 -14.20
N VAL A 190 -9.02 15.48 -13.10
CA VAL A 190 -8.56 14.30 -12.35
C VAL A 190 -9.74 13.59 -11.68
N ALA A 191 -10.70 14.32 -11.12
CA ALA A 191 -11.92 13.73 -10.57
C ALA A 191 -12.76 13.01 -11.63
N VAL A 192 -12.90 13.58 -12.84
CA VAL A 192 -13.58 12.92 -13.96
C VAL A 192 -12.83 11.65 -14.39
N ALA A 193 -11.51 11.71 -14.51
CA ALA A 193 -10.70 10.54 -14.82
C ALA A 193 -10.81 9.45 -13.74
N ASN A 194 -10.83 9.84 -12.47
CA ASN A 194 -11.02 8.97 -11.34
C ASN A 194 -12.40 8.30 -11.36
N ALA A 195 -13.48 9.06 -11.59
CA ALA A 195 -14.83 8.52 -11.75
C ALA A 195 -14.92 7.55 -12.96
N GLY A 196 -14.23 7.85 -14.05
CA GLY A 196 -14.14 6.95 -15.20
C GLY A 196 -13.43 5.63 -14.89
N LEU A 197 -12.35 5.68 -14.13
CA LEU A 197 -11.64 4.48 -13.65
C LEU A 197 -12.53 3.65 -12.71
N THR A 198 -13.22 4.32 -11.79
CA THR A 198 -14.20 3.71 -10.88
C THR A 198 -15.27 2.95 -11.65
N SER A 199 -15.95 3.61 -12.59
CA SER A 199 -16.99 3.00 -13.42
C SER A 199 -16.48 1.83 -14.27
N PHE A 200 -15.24 1.93 -14.77
CA PHE A 200 -14.59 0.84 -15.51
C PHE A 200 -14.37 -0.39 -14.60
N LEU A 201 -13.88 -0.19 -13.38
CA LEU A 201 -13.60 -1.27 -12.44
C LEU A 201 -14.88 -1.90 -11.89
N GLU A 202 -15.91 -1.10 -11.58
CA GLU A 202 -17.23 -1.59 -11.17
C GLU A 202 -17.91 -2.40 -12.29
N GLY A 203 -17.67 -2.04 -13.55
CA GLY A 203 -18.18 -2.77 -14.71
C GLY A 203 -17.47 -4.10 -15.00
N MET A 204 -16.33 -4.38 -14.35
CA MET A 204 -15.59 -5.61 -14.58
C MET A 204 -16.26 -6.79 -13.87
N GLN A 205 -16.64 -7.81 -14.66
CA GLN A 205 -17.27 -9.02 -14.16
C GLN A 205 -16.64 -10.28 -14.79
N GLY A 206 -16.82 -11.43 -14.13
CA GLY A 206 -16.39 -12.72 -14.63
C GLY A 206 -14.89 -12.82 -14.92
N SER A 207 -14.52 -13.14 -16.16
CA SER A 207 -13.12 -13.36 -16.55
C SER A 207 -12.22 -12.12 -16.44
N GLN A 208 -12.78 -10.92 -16.56
CA GLN A 208 -12.01 -9.67 -16.42
C GLN A 208 -11.63 -9.43 -14.95
N ALA A 209 -12.56 -9.61 -14.03
CA ALA A 209 -12.30 -9.49 -12.60
C ALA A 209 -11.25 -10.53 -12.15
N LEU A 210 -11.38 -11.78 -12.60
CA LEU A 210 -10.44 -12.87 -12.33
C LEU A 210 -9.04 -12.50 -12.83
N LEU A 211 -8.91 -11.96 -14.05
CA LEU A 211 -7.63 -11.55 -14.62
C LEU A 211 -6.97 -10.42 -13.80
N VAL A 212 -7.74 -9.41 -13.41
CA VAL A 212 -7.22 -8.30 -12.59
C VAL A 212 -6.77 -8.83 -11.22
N GLY A 213 -7.55 -9.71 -10.59
CA GLY A 213 -7.16 -10.34 -9.34
C GLY A 213 -5.88 -11.17 -9.46
N ALA A 214 -5.73 -11.92 -10.56
CA ALA A 214 -4.50 -12.67 -10.84
C ALA A 214 -3.28 -11.75 -11.03
N ILE A 215 -3.43 -10.66 -11.77
CA ILE A 215 -2.34 -9.69 -12.01
C ILE A 215 -1.94 -9.02 -10.70
N LEU A 216 -2.90 -8.48 -9.94
CA LEU A 216 -2.63 -7.86 -8.65
C LEU A 216 -1.97 -8.85 -7.69
N GLY A 217 -2.46 -10.09 -7.66
CA GLY A 217 -1.90 -11.15 -6.85
C GLY A 217 -0.45 -11.48 -7.23
N ALA A 218 -0.16 -11.63 -8.51
CA ALA A 218 1.20 -11.85 -8.99
C ALA A 218 2.15 -10.69 -8.63
N MET A 219 1.69 -9.45 -8.80
CA MET A 219 2.45 -8.24 -8.45
C MET A 219 2.80 -8.18 -6.96
N MET A 220 1.92 -8.66 -6.09
CA MET A 220 2.17 -8.70 -4.65
C MET A 220 3.31 -9.63 -4.26
N ALA A 221 3.52 -10.71 -5.01
CA ALA A 221 4.49 -11.74 -4.66
C ALA A 221 5.85 -11.61 -5.37
N ILE A 222 5.92 -10.97 -6.54
CA ILE A 222 7.09 -11.01 -7.43
C ILE A 222 8.37 -10.44 -6.79
N ASP A 223 8.23 -9.41 -5.96
CA ASP A 223 9.35 -8.73 -5.29
C ASP A 223 9.15 -8.54 -3.76
N MET A 224 8.17 -9.25 -3.18
CA MET A 224 7.96 -9.45 -1.73
C MET A 224 8.10 -8.17 -0.89
N GLY A 225 7.38 -7.10 -1.25
CA GLY A 225 7.45 -5.79 -0.60
C GLY A 225 8.27 -4.74 -1.38
N GLY A 226 8.79 -5.12 -2.55
CA GLY A 226 9.52 -4.24 -3.45
C GLY A 226 8.63 -3.28 -4.25
N PRO A 227 9.19 -2.68 -5.31
CA PRO A 227 8.49 -1.67 -6.11
C PRO A 227 7.20 -2.14 -6.78
N VAL A 228 7.17 -3.39 -7.28
CA VAL A 228 6.00 -3.94 -8.00
C VAL A 228 4.86 -4.24 -7.02
N ASN A 229 5.19 -4.85 -5.87
CA ASN A 229 4.27 -5.07 -4.77
C ASN A 229 3.63 -3.75 -4.32
N LYS A 230 4.43 -2.71 -4.11
CA LYS A 230 3.95 -1.40 -3.67
C LYS A 230 3.04 -0.74 -4.70
N VAL A 231 3.26 -0.92 -6.00
CA VAL A 231 2.36 -0.39 -7.04
C VAL A 231 0.98 -1.04 -6.94
N ALA A 232 0.90 -2.37 -6.81
CA ALA A 232 -0.37 -3.07 -6.63
C ALA A 232 -1.09 -2.64 -5.35
N TYR A 233 -0.36 -2.53 -4.25
CA TYR A 233 -0.88 -2.07 -2.97
C TYR A 233 -1.44 -0.65 -3.06
N VAL A 234 -0.65 0.30 -3.58
CA VAL A 234 -1.02 1.71 -3.73
C VAL A 234 -2.24 1.89 -4.64
N PHE A 235 -2.28 1.16 -5.76
CA PHE A 235 -3.44 1.13 -6.64
C PHE A 235 -4.70 0.70 -5.90
N SER A 236 -4.64 -0.40 -5.16
CA SER A 236 -5.79 -0.95 -4.43
C SER A 236 -6.23 -0.07 -3.26
N VAL A 237 -5.28 0.56 -2.55
CA VAL A 237 -5.58 1.55 -1.49
C VAL A 237 -6.26 2.79 -2.09
N GLY A 238 -5.80 3.23 -3.26
CA GLY A 238 -6.43 4.36 -3.97
C GLY A 238 -7.92 4.10 -4.26
N LEU A 239 -8.26 2.88 -4.63
CA LEU A 239 -9.64 2.48 -4.94
C LEU A 239 -10.55 2.41 -3.69
N ILE A 240 -10.00 2.24 -2.50
CA ILE A 240 -10.78 2.33 -1.26
C ILE A 240 -11.45 3.70 -1.12
N THR A 241 -10.76 4.78 -1.53
CA THR A 241 -11.34 6.14 -1.49
C THR A 241 -12.54 6.30 -2.41
N GLU A 242 -12.62 5.46 -3.43
CA GLU A 242 -13.72 5.39 -4.40
C GLU A 242 -14.76 4.32 -4.04
N GLN A 243 -14.68 3.75 -2.84
CA GLN A 243 -15.55 2.69 -2.34
C GLN A 243 -15.48 1.37 -3.14
N ILE A 244 -14.42 1.16 -3.90
CA ILE A 244 -14.12 -0.10 -4.59
C ILE A 244 -13.15 -0.91 -3.73
N TYR A 245 -13.67 -1.96 -3.09
CA TYR A 245 -12.95 -2.69 -2.04
C TYR A 245 -12.41 -4.05 -2.49
N GLN A 246 -12.84 -4.57 -3.63
CA GLN A 246 -12.46 -5.89 -4.14
C GLN A 246 -10.96 -5.98 -4.48
N PRO A 247 -10.32 -5.00 -5.15
CA PRO A 247 -8.90 -5.04 -5.41
C PRO A 247 -8.06 -5.06 -4.11
N MET A 248 -8.54 -4.40 -3.05
CA MET A 248 -7.85 -4.42 -1.76
C MET A 248 -7.92 -5.80 -1.09
N ALA A 249 -9.07 -6.50 -1.18
CA ALA A 249 -9.18 -7.87 -0.72
C ALA A 249 -8.21 -8.80 -1.47
N ALA A 250 -8.15 -8.68 -2.81
CA ALA A 250 -7.25 -9.48 -3.63
C ALA A 250 -5.77 -9.25 -3.28
N VAL A 251 -5.36 -7.99 -3.09
CA VAL A 251 -3.99 -7.61 -2.72
C VAL A 251 -3.65 -8.08 -1.31
N MET A 252 -4.55 -7.94 -0.34
CA MET A 252 -4.32 -8.38 1.03
C MET A 252 -4.18 -9.90 1.11
N ILE A 253 -5.10 -10.65 0.50
CA ILE A 253 -5.02 -12.11 0.39
C ILE A 253 -3.71 -12.53 -0.25
N ALA A 254 -3.38 -11.95 -1.41
CA ALA A 254 -2.18 -12.29 -2.17
C ALA A 254 -0.88 -11.98 -1.42
N GLY A 255 -0.83 -10.91 -0.64
CA GLY A 255 0.36 -10.55 0.13
C GLY A 255 0.56 -11.41 1.40
N MET A 256 -0.51 -12.05 1.91
CA MET A 256 -0.43 -12.99 3.01
C MET A 256 0.07 -14.38 2.56
N ILE A 257 -0.16 -14.76 1.32
CA ILE A 257 0.13 -16.10 0.78
C ILE A 257 1.62 -16.46 0.76
N PRO A 258 2.56 -15.62 0.30
CA PRO A 258 3.96 -16.00 0.16
C PRO A 258 4.59 -16.51 1.47
N PRO A 259 4.55 -15.78 2.60
CA PRO A 259 5.14 -16.25 3.84
C PRO A 259 4.40 -17.47 4.42
N LEU A 260 3.06 -17.52 4.30
CA LEU A 260 2.27 -18.65 4.78
C LEU A 260 2.52 -19.91 3.95
N GLY A 261 2.56 -19.80 2.62
CA GLY A 261 2.79 -20.92 1.72
C GLY A 261 4.20 -21.51 1.83
N LEU A 262 5.21 -20.67 1.97
CA LEU A 262 6.58 -21.11 2.17
C LEU A 262 6.81 -21.73 3.54
N ALA A 263 6.21 -21.16 4.60
CA ALA A 263 6.24 -21.76 5.92
C ALA A 263 5.55 -23.13 5.92
N LEU A 264 4.39 -23.24 5.27
CA LEU A 264 3.68 -24.53 5.16
C LEU A 264 4.50 -25.57 4.38
N SER A 265 5.11 -25.17 3.25
CA SER A 265 6.02 -26.05 2.47
C SER A 265 7.19 -26.53 3.34
N ASN A 266 7.75 -25.63 4.15
CA ASN A 266 8.87 -25.97 5.03
C ASN A 266 8.46 -26.96 6.14
N PHE A 267 7.28 -26.79 6.74
CA PHE A 267 6.78 -27.72 7.75
C PHE A 267 6.41 -29.11 7.17
N ILE A 268 5.89 -29.15 5.93
CA ILE A 268 5.51 -30.42 5.28
C ILE A 268 6.73 -31.17 4.75
N ALA A 269 7.73 -30.47 4.24
CA ALA A 269 8.91 -31.05 3.60
C ALA A 269 10.21 -30.38 4.10
N PRO A 270 10.54 -30.54 5.40
CA PRO A 270 11.69 -29.87 6.02
C PRO A 270 13.02 -30.25 5.35
N GLN A 271 13.13 -31.45 4.77
CA GLN A 271 14.32 -31.90 4.02
C GLN A 271 14.65 -31.04 2.79
N LYS A 272 13.76 -30.16 2.36
CA LYS A 272 13.96 -29.23 1.25
C LYS A 272 14.44 -27.85 1.67
N TYR A 273 14.75 -27.69 2.96
CA TYR A 273 15.11 -26.41 3.56
C TYR A 273 16.32 -26.58 4.50
N THR A 274 17.08 -25.51 4.68
CA THR A 274 18.16 -25.48 5.68
C THR A 274 17.60 -25.26 7.08
N VAL A 275 18.41 -25.55 8.10
CA VAL A 275 18.07 -25.30 9.52
C VAL A 275 17.63 -23.87 9.75
N GLU A 276 18.39 -22.91 9.21
CA GLU A 276 18.08 -21.48 9.28
C GLU A 276 16.73 -21.13 8.68
N MET A 277 16.38 -21.74 7.54
CA MET A 277 15.08 -21.53 6.92
C MET A 277 13.94 -22.16 7.71
N TYR A 278 14.17 -23.25 8.43
CA TYR A 278 13.18 -23.86 9.29
C TYR A 278 12.84 -22.95 10.48
N GLU A 279 13.82 -22.31 11.09
CA GLU A 279 13.59 -21.31 12.13
C GLU A 279 12.88 -20.06 11.58
N ASN A 280 13.23 -19.64 10.37
CA ASN A 280 12.52 -18.54 9.68
C ASN A 280 11.05 -18.85 9.40
N ALA A 281 10.66 -20.13 9.23
CA ALA A 281 9.26 -20.50 9.04
C ALA A 281 8.38 -20.10 10.23
N LYS A 282 8.90 -20.22 11.44
CA LYS A 282 8.18 -19.84 12.67
C LYS A 282 7.85 -18.36 12.73
N SER A 283 8.73 -17.50 12.22
CA SER A 283 8.50 -16.05 12.12
C SER A 283 7.69 -15.66 10.88
N ALA A 284 7.79 -16.42 9.80
CA ALA A 284 7.05 -16.15 8.56
C ALA A 284 5.52 -16.30 8.75
N VAL A 285 5.08 -17.22 9.62
CA VAL A 285 3.64 -17.43 9.89
C VAL A 285 2.98 -16.19 10.48
N PRO A 286 3.41 -15.62 11.63
CA PRO A 286 2.78 -14.41 12.16
C PRO A 286 2.93 -13.21 11.22
N LEU A 287 4.02 -13.07 10.49
CA LEU A 287 4.20 -12.04 9.48
C LEU A 287 3.16 -12.19 8.35
N GLY A 288 2.97 -13.42 7.85
CA GLY A 288 1.97 -13.71 6.83
C GLY A 288 0.55 -13.40 7.29
N PHE A 289 0.17 -13.77 8.50
CA PHE A 289 -1.11 -13.41 9.08
C PHE A 289 -1.29 -11.91 9.27
N SER A 290 -0.23 -11.15 9.45
CA SER A 290 -0.25 -9.70 9.59
C SER A 290 -0.23 -8.94 8.26
N PHE A 291 -0.28 -9.62 7.12
CA PHE A 291 -0.12 -9.04 5.77
C PHE A 291 1.28 -8.42 5.56
N ILE A 292 2.32 -9.08 6.06
CA ILE A 292 3.72 -8.68 5.88
C ILE A 292 4.39 -9.67 4.94
N THR A 293 4.40 -9.35 3.64
CA THR A 293 4.89 -10.21 2.56
C THR A 293 6.41 -10.45 2.66
N GLU A 294 7.13 -9.53 3.30
CA GLU A 294 8.58 -9.58 3.54
C GLU A 294 9.03 -10.81 4.33
N GLY A 295 8.13 -11.48 5.04
CA GLY A 295 8.40 -12.77 5.67
C GLY A 295 8.84 -13.88 4.70
N ALA A 296 8.59 -13.69 3.40
CA ALA A 296 9.04 -14.59 2.34
C ALA A 296 10.46 -14.29 1.81
N ILE A 297 11.04 -13.11 2.13
CA ILE A 297 12.32 -12.65 1.58
C ILE A 297 13.48 -13.65 1.80
N PRO A 298 13.68 -14.22 3.01
CA PRO A 298 14.77 -15.17 3.24
C PRO A 298 14.72 -16.37 2.28
N TYR A 299 13.54 -16.87 1.99
CA TYR A 299 13.33 -17.97 1.06
C TYR A 299 13.60 -17.58 -0.40
N GLY A 300 13.10 -16.40 -0.80
CA GLY A 300 13.31 -15.84 -2.13
C GLY A 300 14.77 -15.51 -2.41
N ALA A 301 15.52 -15.04 -1.42
CA ALA A 301 16.93 -14.74 -1.52
C ALA A 301 17.80 -16.01 -1.67
N ALA A 302 17.42 -17.09 -0.98
CA ALA A 302 18.16 -18.34 -1.03
C ALA A 302 17.93 -19.14 -2.32
N ASP A 303 16.72 -19.13 -2.88
CA ASP A 303 16.38 -19.89 -4.09
C ASP A 303 15.35 -19.15 -4.96
N PRO A 304 15.73 -18.03 -5.61
CA PRO A 304 14.79 -17.19 -6.33
C PRO A 304 14.13 -17.89 -7.51
N LEU A 305 14.84 -18.79 -8.17
CA LEU A 305 14.34 -19.45 -9.40
C LEU A 305 13.19 -20.43 -9.14
N ARG A 306 13.07 -20.96 -7.93
CA ARG A 306 12.01 -21.91 -7.56
C ARG A 306 10.97 -21.27 -6.65
N VAL A 307 11.39 -20.42 -5.73
CA VAL A 307 10.52 -19.76 -4.77
C VAL A 307 9.65 -18.69 -5.43
N ILE A 308 10.23 -17.80 -6.25
CA ILE A 308 9.45 -16.71 -6.87
C ILE A 308 8.31 -17.23 -7.75
N PRO A 309 8.52 -18.21 -8.68
CA PRO A 309 7.40 -18.77 -9.44
C PRO A 309 6.32 -19.42 -8.58
N ALA A 310 6.69 -20.09 -7.48
CA ALA A 310 5.75 -20.75 -6.60
C ALA A 310 4.84 -19.73 -5.87
N ILE A 311 5.44 -18.68 -5.29
CA ILE A 311 4.68 -17.64 -4.58
C ILE A 311 3.84 -16.78 -5.52
N VAL A 312 4.36 -16.47 -6.72
CA VAL A 312 3.62 -15.71 -7.75
C VAL A 312 2.39 -16.48 -8.21
N ALA A 313 2.53 -17.79 -8.48
CA ALA A 313 1.40 -18.62 -8.89
C ALA A 313 0.34 -18.73 -7.79
N GLY A 314 0.74 -18.98 -6.54
CA GLY A 314 -0.19 -19.07 -5.42
C GLY A 314 -0.91 -17.75 -5.14
N SER A 315 -0.17 -16.64 -5.14
CA SER A 315 -0.74 -15.29 -4.94
C SER A 315 -1.66 -14.88 -6.09
N ALA A 316 -1.31 -15.23 -7.35
CA ALA A 316 -2.19 -15.01 -8.49
C ALA A 316 -3.50 -15.79 -8.37
N VAL A 317 -3.44 -17.05 -7.95
CA VAL A 317 -4.63 -17.89 -7.73
C VAL A 317 -5.49 -17.33 -6.59
N GLY A 318 -4.89 -16.94 -5.47
CA GLY A 318 -5.61 -16.37 -4.34
C GLY A 318 -6.28 -15.04 -4.69
N GLY A 319 -5.58 -14.14 -5.39
CA GLY A 319 -6.11 -12.87 -5.86
C GLY A 319 -7.21 -13.04 -6.90
N ALA A 320 -7.03 -13.96 -7.87
CA ALA A 320 -8.05 -14.30 -8.86
C ALA A 320 -9.33 -14.84 -8.20
N ALA A 321 -9.18 -15.77 -7.26
CA ALA A 321 -10.30 -16.33 -6.51
C ALA A 321 -11.06 -15.26 -5.72
N SER A 322 -10.32 -14.35 -5.05
CA SER A 322 -10.92 -13.23 -4.32
C SER A 322 -11.82 -12.37 -5.18
N MET A 323 -11.34 -11.95 -6.36
CA MET A 323 -12.10 -11.15 -7.31
C MET A 323 -13.26 -11.94 -7.93
N ALA A 324 -13.07 -13.25 -8.23
CA ALA A 324 -14.11 -14.10 -8.80
C ALA A 324 -15.28 -14.33 -7.84
N PHE A 325 -15.02 -14.37 -6.53
CA PHE A 325 -16.04 -14.52 -5.49
C PHE A 325 -16.55 -13.18 -4.94
N ASP A 326 -16.19 -12.06 -5.56
CA ASP A 326 -16.57 -10.70 -5.14
C ASP A 326 -16.25 -10.42 -3.66
N VAL A 327 -15.09 -10.90 -3.19
CA VAL A 327 -14.60 -10.63 -1.85
C VAL A 327 -14.10 -9.20 -1.77
N SER A 328 -14.56 -8.44 -0.78
CA SER A 328 -14.18 -7.04 -0.59
C SER A 328 -13.59 -6.78 0.79
N MET A 329 -12.67 -5.81 0.87
CA MET A 329 -11.98 -5.40 2.10
C MET A 329 -11.87 -3.88 2.17
N PRO A 330 -12.61 -3.20 3.05
CA PRO A 330 -12.53 -1.76 3.20
C PRO A 330 -11.29 -1.30 3.98
N ALA A 331 -10.64 -2.20 4.73
CA ALA A 331 -9.41 -1.88 5.45
C ALA A 331 -8.18 -2.08 4.54
N PRO A 332 -7.30 -1.09 4.44
CA PRO A 332 -6.16 -1.18 3.53
C PRO A 332 -4.97 -1.98 4.11
N HIS A 333 -4.97 -2.30 5.38
CA HIS A 333 -3.95 -3.11 6.03
C HIS A 333 -4.49 -3.80 7.29
N GLY A 334 -3.76 -4.79 7.82
CA GLY A 334 -4.09 -5.46 9.09
C GLY A 334 -4.21 -6.97 9.00
N GLY A 335 -4.20 -7.57 7.81
CA GLY A 335 -4.20 -9.02 7.64
C GLY A 335 -5.39 -9.71 8.33
N ILE A 336 -5.08 -10.73 9.15
CA ILE A 336 -6.13 -11.51 9.86
C ILE A 336 -6.99 -10.66 10.80
N PHE A 337 -6.44 -9.59 11.34
CA PHE A 337 -7.15 -8.75 12.32
C PHE A 337 -8.32 -7.97 11.71
N VAL A 338 -8.29 -7.71 10.41
CA VAL A 338 -9.34 -6.96 9.70
C VAL A 338 -10.29 -7.84 8.88
N ILE A 339 -10.11 -9.15 8.89
CA ILE A 339 -11.00 -10.09 8.16
C ILE A 339 -12.48 -9.89 8.51
N PRO A 340 -12.89 -9.59 9.77
CA PRO A 340 -14.30 -9.33 10.09
C PRO A 340 -14.91 -8.14 9.34
N LEU A 341 -14.10 -7.24 8.76
CA LEU A 341 -14.56 -6.11 7.93
C LEU A 341 -14.89 -6.52 6.49
N SER A 342 -14.45 -7.71 6.06
CA SER A 342 -14.79 -8.23 4.74
C SER A 342 -16.28 -8.51 4.62
N ASN A 343 -16.86 -8.28 3.43
CA ASN A 343 -18.22 -8.70 3.13
C ASN A 343 -18.40 -10.21 3.23
N GLN A 344 -17.33 -10.99 3.04
CA GLN A 344 -17.33 -12.45 3.04
C GLN A 344 -16.09 -13.01 3.80
N PRO A 345 -16.07 -12.96 5.16
CA PRO A 345 -14.89 -13.36 5.95
C PRO A 345 -14.41 -14.80 5.70
N PHE A 346 -15.36 -15.75 5.57
CA PHE A 346 -15.01 -17.16 5.33
C PHE A 346 -14.46 -17.39 3.92
N MET A 347 -14.97 -16.68 2.92
CA MET A 347 -14.44 -16.75 1.56
C MET A 347 -13.05 -16.10 1.47
N PHE A 348 -12.84 -15.00 2.19
CA PHE A 348 -11.53 -14.37 2.33
C PHE A 348 -10.48 -15.37 2.85
N LEU A 349 -10.80 -16.08 3.94
CA LEU A 349 -9.95 -17.15 4.49
C LEU A 349 -9.78 -18.29 3.49
N GLY A 350 -10.83 -18.71 2.80
CA GLY A 350 -10.79 -19.75 1.77
C GLY A 350 -9.82 -19.41 0.64
N CYS A 351 -9.80 -18.16 0.18
CA CYS A 351 -8.87 -17.69 -0.85
C CYS A 351 -7.40 -17.67 -0.35
N ILE A 352 -7.16 -17.29 0.92
CA ILE A 352 -5.83 -17.40 1.54
C ILE A 352 -5.38 -18.86 1.56
N VAL A 353 -6.22 -19.77 2.06
CA VAL A 353 -5.91 -21.19 2.15
C VAL A 353 -5.61 -21.76 0.77
N LEU A 354 -6.44 -21.47 -0.24
CA LEU A 354 -6.23 -21.92 -1.61
C LEU A 354 -4.87 -21.49 -2.15
N GLY A 355 -4.54 -20.21 -2.09
CA GLY A 355 -3.27 -19.69 -2.58
C GLY A 355 -2.07 -20.21 -1.79
N THR A 356 -2.21 -20.34 -0.46
CA THR A 356 -1.21 -20.93 0.44
C THR A 356 -0.89 -22.38 0.05
N LEU A 357 -1.93 -23.19 -0.20
CA LEU A 357 -1.75 -24.58 -0.64
C LEU A 357 -1.06 -24.65 -2.00
N VAL A 358 -1.47 -23.83 -2.98
CA VAL A 358 -0.82 -23.77 -4.29
C VAL A 358 0.65 -23.41 -4.14
N THR A 359 0.97 -22.38 -3.36
CA THR A 359 2.37 -22.01 -3.08
C THR A 359 3.15 -23.14 -2.42
N ALA A 360 2.58 -23.76 -1.38
CA ALA A 360 3.24 -24.81 -0.62
C ALA A 360 3.53 -26.03 -1.53
N VAL A 361 2.55 -26.47 -2.31
CA VAL A 361 2.72 -27.60 -3.25
C VAL A 361 3.81 -27.28 -4.29
N LEU A 362 3.71 -26.11 -4.95
CA LEU A 362 4.69 -25.73 -5.97
C LEU A 362 6.09 -25.58 -5.39
N ALA A 363 6.24 -24.92 -4.23
CA ALA A 363 7.54 -24.79 -3.57
C ALA A 363 8.13 -26.17 -3.22
N THR A 364 7.30 -27.07 -2.67
CA THR A 364 7.73 -28.44 -2.33
C THR A 364 8.13 -29.24 -3.56
N VAL A 365 7.41 -29.13 -4.67
CA VAL A 365 7.71 -29.89 -5.90
C VAL A 365 8.95 -29.33 -6.62
N LEU A 366 9.09 -28.02 -6.67
CA LEU A 366 10.18 -27.37 -7.40
C LEU A 366 11.53 -27.43 -6.69
N LYS A 367 11.55 -27.47 -5.35
CA LYS A 367 12.80 -27.48 -4.57
C LYS A 367 13.40 -28.89 -4.55
N PRO A 368 14.74 -29.01 -4.69
CA PRO A 368 15.44 -30.28 -4.49
C PRO A 368 15.48 -30.64 -3.00
N ASP A 369 15.72 -31.90 -2.71
CA ASP A 369 16.03 -32.33 -1.34
C ASP A 369 17.46 -31.90 -0.98
N PHE A 370 17.65 -31.46 0.27
CA PHE A 370 18.96 -31.26 0.88
C PHE A 370 19.28 -32.51 1.70
N ASP A 371 20.56 -32.90 1.79
CA ASP A 371 21.04 -34.04 2.60
C ASP A 371 21.01 -33.77 4.13
N VAL A 372 20.04 -33.00 4.60
CA VAL A 372 19.84 -32.64 6.01
C VAL A 372 18.56 -33.29 6.50
N THR A 373 18.64 -34.14 7.52
CA THR A 373 17.46 -34.78 8.12
C THR A 373 16.94 -33.94 9.31
N VAL A 374 15.64 -34.07 9.61
CA VAL A 374 15.02 -33.41 10.80
C VAL A 374 15.73 -33.83 12.10
N ALA A 375 16.31 -35.05 12.14
CA ALA A 375 17.11 -35.53 13.25
C ALA A 375 18.41 -34.74 13.47
N ASP A 376 18.99 -34.21 12.39
CA ASP A 376 20.18 -33.35 12.48
C ASP A 376 19.81 -31.98 13.07
N LEU A 377 18.58 -31.52 12.81
CA LEU A 377 18.02 -30.27 13.36
C LEU A 377 17.74 -30.34 14.86
N GLU A 378 17.22 -31.49 15.34
CA GLU A 378 16.94 -31.71 16.75
C GLU A 378 18.24 -31.92 17.55
N ASN A 379 19.28 -32.50 16.95
CA ASN A 379 20.57 -32.71 17.61
C ASN A 379 21.37 -31.40 17.76
N GLU A 380 21.40 -30.51 16.77
CA GLU A 380 22.06 -29.19 16.94
C GLU A 380 21.41 -28.31 18.00
N THR A 381 20.07 -28.34 18.12
CA THR A 381 19.38 -27.60 19.18
C THR A 381 19.63 -28.16 20.58
N THR A 382 19.90 -29.45 20.72
CA THR A 382 20.23 -30.07 21.99
C THR A 382 21.71 -29.88 22.38
N GLU A 383 22.64 -29.86 21.44
CA GLU A 383 24.07 -29.59 21.70
C GLU A 383 24.33 -28.13 22.09
N THR A 384 23.62 -27.17 21.50
CA THR A 384 23.73 -25.74 21.89
C THR A 384 23.08 -25.43 23.24
N ALA A 385 22.11 -26.22 23.68
CA ALA A 385 21.48 -26.08 25.01
C ALA A 385 22.24 -26.77 26.11
N GLY A 386 23.19 -27.66 25.79
CA GLY A 386 23.92 -28.53 26.74
C GLY A 386 25.37 -28.11 27.01
N SER A 387 25.88 -27.03 26.44
CA SER A 387 27.23 -26.55 26.74
C SER A 387 27.23 -25.69 28.03
N PRO A 388 27.77 -26.17 29.15
CA PRO A 388 27.94 -25.30 30.31
C PRO A 388 29.02 -24.26 29.95
N SER A 389 28.68 -23.00 30.18
CA SER A 389 29.67 -21.91 30.18
C SER A 389 30.70 -22.17 31.28
N ASP A 390 31.90 -22.53 30.89
CA ASP A 390 33.09 -22.43 31.75
C ASP A 390 33.57 -20.98 31.86
#